data_22f0bd41bb47753454e41644386ae951
#
_entry.id   22f0bd41bb47753454e41644386ae951
#
_cell.length_a   1.000
_cell.length_b   1.000
_cell.length_c   1.000
_cell.angle_alpha   90.00
_cell.angle_beta   90.00
_cell.angle_gamma   90.00
#
_symmetry.space_group_name_H-M   'P 1'
#
loop_
_entity.id
_entity.type
_entity.pdbx_description
1 polymer ?
#
loop_
_entity_poly.entity_id
_entity_poly.type
_entity_poly.pdbx_seq_one_letter_code
_entity_poly.pdbx_strand_id
1 'polypeptide(L)'
;MENRFIIFIFCCLTMSGYDEVKAQTQSLKQRANSSVFRKLSTGINIDVSLPSSGVWPKVAYDVAQFQAAANAGFKSVRVFMPFRADIEEIEGQIVDALSNDLAIVLCMWGKSSWAKKDIEFGAEQIAKRWGELARVWKKYPSDLVFEILNEPKGIGYKREDRYDEVMKLYNAAVQAIRNEDPTRPILIGSPRSNDPEYLDPYVTEKYLTYTFDGGKGFYDDTHTGVAIHFYSPKHEDGVNFAMWTAPLPVEDKKWKPIVLNKITTASKWRDRIGVNIPIVTTEWGCWSFPGRPDKEITEWLDYHMSNFIKYDIGNMWYTGIQNNQRSYAIFDSELGWNQTMLDQLTGVTATTIPKTSQIINSEFHESGLAWHLTSDKITKECIYGNEAFSGNSMLKIKVPQKTAGQLYQQSYKTGGEYIGAPGKTLLHLIKGQTYRISFVSASEDGKGRIKIMLKKAKNRDLIYDSYKADAGWINIGREAKKYTRLYTHSADDELDVRLEFDIGSKEQVLYLDKVDLRRN
;
A
#
# COMPACT_ATOMS: atom_id res chain seq x y z
N MET A 1 -14.23 60.40 19.17
CA MET A 1 -14.64 59.12 19.79
C MET A 1 -15.31 58.17 18.78
N GLU A 2 -15.03 58.31 17.46
CA GLU A 2 -15.77 57.55 16.45
C GLU A 2 -14.92 56.45 15.73
N ASN A 3 -13.64 56.35 16.04
CA ASN A 3 -12.79 55.37 15.30
C ASN A 3 -12.54 54.02 16.01
N ARG A 4 -13.18 53.74 17.13
CA ARG A 4 -13.03 52.46 17.84
C ARG A 4 -14.14 51.43 17.56
N PHE A 5 -15.28 51.86 17.00
CA PHE A 5 -16.42 50.93 16.74
C PHE A 5 -16.30 50.18 15.43
N ILE A 6 -15.62 50.72 14.41
CA ILE A 6 -15.55 50.11 13.06
C ILE A 6 -14.58 48.90 13.06
N ILE A 7 -13.53 48.91 13.89
CA ILE A 7 -12.56 47.80 13.96
C ILE A 7 -13.17 46.57 14.64
N PHE A 8 -14.10 46.74 15.57
CA PHE A 8 -14.74 45.62 16.28
C PHE A 8 -15.78 44.89 15.43
N ILE A 9 -16.48 45.56 14.53
CA ILE A 9 -17.48 44.95 13.62
C ILE A 9 -16.78 44.17 12.52
N PHE A 10 -15.62 44.62 12.02
CA PHE A 10 -14.87 43.90 10.99
C PHE A 10 -14.19 42.62 11.54
N CYS A 11 -13.74 42.63 12.80
CA CYS A 11 -13.21 41.43 13.45
C CYS A 11 -14.29 40.38 13.77
N CYS A 12 -15.49 40.82 14.16
CA CYS A 12 -16.58 39.87 14.43
C CYS A 12 -17.14 39.21 13.16
N LEU A 13 -17.22 39.95 12.04
CA LEU A 13 -17.67 39.38 10.76
C LEU A 13 -16.65 38.41 10.14
N THR A 14 -15.35 38.64 10.32
CA THR A 14 -14.32 37.73 9.84
C THR A 14 -14.20 36.50 10.73
N MET A 15 -14.45 36.60 12.05
CA MET A 15 -14.43 35.44 12.93
C MET A 15 -15.66 34.55 12.75
N SER A 16 -16.84 35.09 12.53
CA SER A 16 -18.05 34.29 12.29
C SER A 16 -17.97 33.51 10.96
N GLY A 17 -17.45 34.13 9.91
CA GLY A 17 -17.23 33.43 8.63
C GLY A 17 -16.15 32.35 8.70
N TYR A 18 -15.12 32.55 9.53
CA TYR A 18 -14.08 31.55 9.72
C TYR A 18 -14.55 30.36 10.56
N ASP A 19 -15.40 30.61 11.54
CA ASP A 19 -15.99 29.53 12.36
C ASP A 19 -17.08 28.76 11.62
N GLU A 20 -17.88 29.41 10.77
CA GLU A 20 -18.82 28.71 9.88
C GLU A 20 -18.11 27.82 8.85
N VAL A 21 -17.04 28.33 8.23
CA VAL A 21 -16.23 27.52 7.29
C VAL A 21 -15.54 26.36 8.02
N LYS A 22 -15.03 26.58 9.24
CA LYS A 22 -14.49 25.50 10.08
C LYS A 22 -15.54 24.49 10.52
N ALA A 23 -16.73 24.96 10.92
CA ALA A 23 -17.84 24.09 11.32
C ALA A 23 -18.36 23.29 10.13
N GLN A 24 -18.47 23.90 8.94
CA GLN A 24 -18.84 23.22 7.69
C GLN A 24 -17.75 22.20 7.27
N THR A 25 -16.47 22.55 7.35
CA THR A 25 -15.35 21.64 7.06
C THR A 25 -15.30 20.49 8.07
N GLN A 26 -15.59 20.72 9.36
CA GLN A 26 -15.68 19.66 10.36
C GLN A 26 -16.90 18.75 10.15
N SER A 27 -18.06 19.28 9.77
CA SER A 27 -19.25 18.48 9.46
C SER A 27 -19.06 17.65 8.19
N LEU A 28 -18.38 18.19 7.18
CA LEU A 28 -17.99 17.47 5.97
C LEU A 28 -17.01 16.31 6.28
N LYS A 29 -16.01 16.53 7.11
CA LYS A 29 -15.07 15.48 7.56
C LYS A 29 -15.75 14.35 8.33
N GLN A 30 -16.81 14.62 9.09
CA GLN A 30 -17.52 13.59 9.84
C GLN A 30 -18.39 12.65 8.97
N ARG A 31 -18.87 13.08 7.82
CA ARG A 31 -19.71 12.26 6.94
C ARG A 31 -18.91 11.33 6.01
N ALA A 32 -17.73 11.73 5.57
CA ALA A 32 -16.80 10.91 4.75
C ALA A 32 -16.13 9.75 5.52
N ASN A 33 -16.70 9.37 6.63
CA ASN A 33 -16.01 8.72 7.72
C ASN A 33 -16.15 7.20 7.75
N SER A 34 -15.69 6.49 6.76
CA SER A 34 -15.01 5.27 7.16
C SER A 34 -13.53 5.61 7.42
N SER A 35 -12.96 5.10 8.50
CA SER A 35 -11.54 5.29 8.84
C SER A 35 -10.62 4.88 7.70
N VAL A 36 -11.08 3.95 6.84
CA VAL A 36 -10.34 3.47 5.68
C VAL A 36 -10.12 4.56 4.64
N PHE A 37 -11.11 5.38 4.28
CA PHE A 37 -10.91 6.43 3.27
C PHE A 37 -9.88 7.47 3.72
N ARG A 38 -9.68 7.65 5.02
CA ARG A 38 -8.56 8.46 5.55
C ARG A 38 -7.20 7.79 5.35
N LYS A 39 -7.10 6.46 5.46
CA LYS A 39 -5.88 5.74 5.14
C LYS A 39 -5.51 5.90 3.65
N LEU A 40 -6.50 6.04 2.76
CA LEU A 40 -6.27 6.25 1.33
C LEU A 40 -5.72 7.65 0.98
N SER A 41 -5.61 8.55 1.94
CA SER A 41 -4.96 9.86 1.73
C SER A 41 -3.44 9.80 1.74
N THR A 42 -2.84 8.65 2.04
CA THR A 42 -1.39 8.43 2.02
C THR A 42 -1.15 7.04 1.46
N GLY A 43 -1.36 6.89 0.16
CA GLY A 43 -1.33 5.61 -0.52
C GLY A 43 -0.28 5.51 -1.62
N ILE A 44 0.01 4.28 -2.00
CA ILE A 44 0.97 3.96 -3.05
C ILE A 44 0.48 2.76 -3.87
N ASN A 45 0.66 2.81 -5.18
CA ASN A 45 0.42 1.67 -6.04
C ASN A 45 1.62 0.71 -6.01
N ILE A 46 1.36 -0.57 -5.89
CA ILE A 46 2.34 -1.63 -5.98
C ILE A 46 1.95 -2.51 -7.16
N ASP A 47 2.79 -2.48 -8.19
CA ASP A 47 2.61 -3.33 -9.35
C ASP A 47 3.13 -4.73 -9.00
N VAL A 48 2.22 -5.64 -8.70
CA VAL A 48 2.54 -7.04 -8.45
C VAL A 48 2.07 -7.92 -9.60
N SER A 49 2.90 -8.89 -9.96
CA SER A 49 2.56 -9.92 -10.90
C SER A 49 2.07 -11.14 -10.15
N LEU A 50 0.83 -11.54 -10.42
CA LEU A 50 0.33 -12.83 -9.95
C LEU A 50 0.70 -13.92 -10.95
N PRO A 51 1.23 -15.08 -10.50
CA PRO A 51 1.60 -16.18 -11.39
C PRO A 51 0.50 -16.61 -12.34
N SER A 52 -0.75 -16.63 -11.89
CA SER A 52 -1.92 -17.01 -12.69
C SER A 52 -2.33 -15.97 -13.73
N SER A 53 -1.85 -14.74 -13.62
CA SER A 53 -2.40 -13.63 -14.43
C SER A 53 -1.90 -13.63 -15.87
N GLY A 54 -0.67 -14.08 -16.12
CA GLY A 54 -0.01 -13.93 -17.41
C GLY A 54 0.09 -12.49 -17.90
N VAL A 55 -0.14 -11.51 -17.01
CA VAL A 55 -0.34 -10.10 -17.31
C VAL A 55 0.87 -9.31 -16.80
N TRP A 56 1.15 -8.23 -17.48
CA TRP A 56 2.03 -7.14 -17.08
C TRP A 56 1.57 -6.47 -15.77
N PRO A 57 2.49 -6.02 -14.90
CA PRO A 57 3.95 -6.10 -15.01
C PRO A 57 4.53 -7.40 -14.47
N LYS A 58 5.74 -7.71 -14.90
CA LYS A 58 6.48 -8.91 -14.52
C LYS A 58 7.27 -8.72 -13.22
N VAL A 59 6.67 -8.14 -12.22
CA VAL A 59 7.26 -8.09 -10.87
C VAL A 59 6.68 -9.26 -10.09
N ALA A 60 7.52 -10.15 -9.63
CA ALA A 60 7.06 -11.23 -8.77
C ALA A 60 6.45 -10.63 -7.48
N TYR A 61 5.31 -11.14 -7.08
CA TYR A 61 4.73 -10.83 -5.80
C TYR A 61 5.73 -11.15 -4.68
N ASP A 62 5.87 -10.21 -3.74
CA ASP A 62 6.67 -10.39 -2.56
C ASP A 62 6.08 -9.57 -1.41
N VAL A 63 5.81 -10.24 -0.30
CA VAL A 63 5.34 -9.63 0.95
C VAL A 63 6.21 -8.45 1.41
N ALA A 64 7.48 -8.47 1.07
CA ALA A 64 8.43 -7.40 1.34
C ALA A 64 7.98 -6.04 0.79
N GLN A 65 7.23 -6.00 -0.29
CA GLN A 65 6.75 -4.76 -0.88
C GLN A 65 5.75 -4.04 0.03
N PHE A 66 4.86 -4.79 0.69
CA PHE A 66 3.91 -4.24 1.66
C PHE A 66 4.61 -3.74 2.91
N GLN A 67 5.56 -4.52 3.43
CA GLN A 67 6.38 -4.11 4.58
C GLN A 67 7.19 -2.85 4.27
N ALA A 68 7.75 -2.75 3.05
CA ALA A 68 8.49 -1.58 2.62
C ALA A 68 7.59 -0.34 2.54
N ALA A 69 6.39 -0.47 1.99
CA ALA A 69 5.43 0.62 1.94
C ALA A 69 5.02 1.09 3.34
N ALA A 70 4.72 0.16 4.26
CA ALA A 70 4.39 0.47 5.65
C ALA A 70 5.55 1.17 6.38
N ASN A 71 6.77 0.65 6.23
CA ASN A 71 7.97 1.24 6.83
C ASN A 71 8.29 2.63 6.28
N ALA A 72 7.97 2.87 5.01
CA ALA A 72 8.11 4.17 4.37
C ALA A 72 7.07 5.20 4.84
N GLY A 73 6.06 4.78 5.59
CA GLY A 73 5.05 5.68 6.18
C GLY A 73 3.71 5.69 5.43
N PHE A 74 3.57 4.94 4.33
CA PHE A 74 2.29 4.79 3.66
C PHE A 74 1.26 4.12 4.56
N LYS A 75 -0.01 4.43 4.36
CA LYS A 75 -1.15 3.91 5.12
C LYS A 75 -2.05 3.00 4.29
N SER A 76 -1.84 3.00 3.00
CA SER A 76 -2.59 2.17 2.07
C SER A 76 -1.77 1.80 0.85
N VAL A 77 -2.15 0.68 0.25
CA VAL A 77 -1.61 0.18 -1.00
C VAL A 77 -2.73 -0.09 -1.99
N ARG A 78 -2.45 0.09 -3.27
CA ARG A 78 -3.35 -0.31 -4.34
C ARG A 78 -2.66 -1.33 -5.23
N VAL A 79 -3.33 -2.43 -5.50
CA VAL A 79 -2.82 -3.52 -6.33
C VAL A 79 -3.80 -3.86 -7.44
N PHE A 80 -3.27 -4.25 -8.58
CA PHE A 80 -4.07 -4.68 -9.71
C PHE A 80 -4.44 -6.15 -9.58
N MET A 81 -5.73 -6.40 -9.67
CA MET A 81 -6.31 -7.75 -9.66
C MET A 81 -6.80 -8.09 -11.07
N PRO A 82 -6.16 -9.01 -11.79
CA PRO A 82 -6.68 -9.50 -13.05
C PRO A 82 -8.07 -10.16 -12.88
N PHE A 83 -8.95 -9.96 -13.85
CA PHE A 83 -10.31 -10.52 -13.81
C PHE A 83 -10.35 -12.03 -13.53
N ARG A 84 -9.36 -12.77 -14.04
CA ARG A 84 -9.25 -14.23 -13.89
C ARG A 84 -8.19 -14.67 -12.86
N ALA A 85 -7.72 -13.76 -12.03
CA ALA A 85 -6.72 -14.11 -11.03
C ALA A 85 -7.28 -15.17 -10.06
N ASP A 86 -6.40 -16.02 -9.56
CA ASP A 86 -6.75 -16.99 -8.54
C ASP A 86 -7.11 -16.27 -7.23
N ILE A 87 -8.16 -16.75 -6.56
CA ILE A 87 -8.64 -16.15 -5.32
C ILE A 87 -7.61 -16.30 -4.20
N GLU A 88 -6.96 -17.45 -4.12
CA GLU A 88 -5.97 -17.75 -3.08
C GLU A 88 -4.72 -16.88 -3.22
N GLU A 89 -4.27 -16.65 -4.46
CA GLU A 89 -3.13 -15.75 -4.73
C GLU A 89 -3.42 -14.30 -4.32
N ILE A 90 -4.65 -13.83 -4.57
CA ILE A 90 -5.05 -12.48 -4.17
C ILE A 90 -5.22 -12.41 -2.66
N GLU A 91 -5.77 -13.46 -2.03
CA GLU A 91 -5.99 -13.51 -0.60
C GLU A 91 -4.68 -13.37 0.18
N GLY A 92 -3.58 -13.95 -0.31
CA GLY A 92 -2.24 -13.73 0.23
C GLY A 92 -1.87 -12.25 0.31
N GLN A 93 -2.11 -11.50 -0.76
CA GLN A 93 -1.84 -10.05 -0.78
C GLN A 93 -2.72 -9.27 0.20
N ILE A 94 -3.99 -9.66 0.34
CA ILE A 94 -4.90 -9.04 1.33
C ILE A 94 -4.34 -9.23 2.74
N VAL A 95 -3.99 -10.47 3.09
CA VAL A 95 -3.45 -10.81 4.41
C VAL A 95 -2.17 -10.03 4.69
N ASP A 96 -1.25 -9.96 3.73
CA ASP A 96 0.02 -9.27 3.91
C ASP A 96 -0.13 -7.77 4.09
N ALA A 97 -0.99 -7.12 3.30
CA ALA A 97 -1.27 -5.70 3.48
C ALA A 97 -1.86 -5.41 4.86
N LEU A 98 -2.90 -6.17 5.25
CA LEU A 98 -3.57 -5.99 6.55
C LEU A 98 -2.65 -6.28 7.73
N SER A 99 -1.77 -7.28 7.62
CA SER A 99 -0.77 -7.61 8.65
C SER A 99 0.28 -6.52 8.86
N ASN A 100 0.43 -5.62 7.87
CA ASN A 100 1.30 -4.46 7.95
C ASN A 100 0.55 -3.15 8.28
N ASP A 101 -0.69 -3.25 8.79
CA ASP A 101 -1.57 -2.10 9.08
C ASP A 101 -1.84 -1.19 7.87
N LEU A 102 -1.78 -1.76 6.67
CA LEU A 102 -2.11 -1.07 5.43
C LEU A 102 -3.56 -1.37 5.04
N ALA A 103 -4.31 -0.34 4.66
CA ALA A 103 -5.50 -0.57 3.87
C ALA A 103 -5.10 -1.03 2.46
N ILE A 104 -5.87 -1.94 1.87
CA ILE A 104 -5.59 -2.43 0.53
C ILE A 104 -6.75 -2.14 -0.41
N VAL A 105 -6.47 -1.49 -1.52
CA VAL A 105 -7.40 -1.29 -2.63
C VAL A 105 -7.12 -2.34 -3.69
N LEU A 106 -8.05 -3.27 -3.88
CA LEU A 106 -8.01 -4.22 -4.97
C LEU A 106 -8.72 -3.65 -6.18
N CYS A 107 -7.95 -3.31 -7.21
CA CYS A 107 -8.46 -2.76 -8.46
C CYS A 107 -8.55 -3.84 -9.52
N MET A 108 -9.76 -4.10 -10.03
CA MET A 108 -9.91 -5.06 -11.11
C MET A 108 -9.34 -4.52 -12.42
N TRP A 109 -8.35 -5.23 -12.94
CA TRP A 109 -7.66 -4.88 -14.17
C TRP A 109 -7.79 -5.98 -15.21
N GLY A 110 -7.88 -5.58 -16.47
CA GLY A 110 -7.89 -6.52 -17.57
C GLY A 110 -8.71 -6.03 -18.76
N LYS A 111 -8.53 -6.73 -19.86
CA LYS A 111 -9.27 -6.44 -21.09
C LYS A 111 -10.71 -6.91 -20.92
N SER A 112 -11.63 -5.98 -20.79
CA SER A 112 -13.06 -6.25 -20.85
C SER A 112 -13.51 -6.60 -22.30
N SER A 113 -12.73 -7.45 -22.96
CA SER A 113 -13.01 -7.83 -24.36
C SER A 113 -14.37 -8.52 -24.54
N TRP A 114 -14.83 -9.18 -23.49
CA TRP A 114 -16.15 -9.79 -23.42
C TRP A 114 -17.30 -8.76 -23.40
N ALA A 115 -17.12 -7.61 -22.77
CA ALA A 115 -18.12 -6.54 -22.75
C ALA A 115 -18.13 -5.70 -24.05
N LYS A 116 -17.11 -5.79 -24.88
CA LYS A 116 -17.05 -5.05 -26.16
C LYS A 116 -18.12 -5.47 -27.15
N LYS A 117 -18.49 -6.74 -27.14
CA LYS A 117 -19.45 -7.32 -28.09
C LYS A 117 -20.87 -7.29 -27.53
N ASP A 118 -21.01 -7.59 -26.25
CA ASP A 118 -22.27 -7.69 -25.55
C ASP A 118 -22.14 -7.14 -24.13
N ILE A 119 -22.78 -6.01 -23.87
CA ILE A 119 -22.70 -5.31 -22.59
C ILE A 119 -23.50 -6.03 -21.50
N GLU A 120 -24.60 -6.66 -21.82
CA GLU A 120 -25.41 -7.40 -20.85
C GLU A 120 -24.65 -8.64 -20.36
N PHE A 121 -24.05 -9.37 -21.27
CA PHE A 121 -23.13 -10.46 -20.92
C PHE A 121 -21.96 -9.94 -20.08
N GLY A 122 -21.40 -8.79 -20.46
CA GLY A 122 -20.34 -8.13 -19.69
C GLY A 122 -20.76 -7.80 -18.27
N ALA A 123 -21.94 -7.24 -18.09
CA ALA A 123 -22.52 -6.91 -16.79
C ALA A 123 -22.74 -8.17 -15.92
N GLU A 124 -23.23 -9.24 -16.52
CA GLU A 124 -23.37 -10.53 -15.84
C GLU A 124 -22.03 -11.09 -15.36
N GLN A 125 -21.01 -11.08 -16.22
CA GLN A 125 -19.67 -11.61 -15.87
C GLN A 125 -19.00 -10.82 -14.74
N ILE A 126 -19.06 -9.49 -14.79
CA ILE A 126 -18.47 -8.66 -13.76
C ILE A 126 -19.21 -8.79 -12.43
N ALA A 127 -20.55 -8.85 -12.48
CA ALA A 127 -21.38 -9.07 -11.29
C ALA A 127 -21.08 -10.43 -10.64
N LYS A 128 -21.03 -11.51 -11.45
CA LYS A 128 -20.67 -12.83 -10.96
C LYS A 128 -19.31 -12.85 -10.28
N ARG A 129 -18.30 -12.23 -10.91
CA ARG A 129 -16.95 -12.20 -10.34
C ARG A 129 -16.87 -11.40 -9.05
N TRP A 130 -17.41 -10.19 -9.02
CA TRP A 130 -17.41 -9.38 -7.80
C TRP A 130 -18.26 -9.96 -6.68
N GLY A 131 -19.40 -10.57 -7.00
CA GLY A 131 -20.21 -11.30 -6.00
C GLY A 131 -19.47 -12.47 -5.40
N GLU A 132 -18.74 -13.26 -6.21
CA GLU A 132 -17.88 -14.34 -5.73
C GLU A 132 -16.80 -13.81 -4.76
N LEU A 133 -16.06 -12.78 -5.16
CA LEU A 133 -15.01 -12.17 -4.36
C LEU A 133 -15.55 -11.57 -3.06
N ALA A 134 -16.67 -10.86 -3.13
CA ALA A 134 -17.32 -10.29 -1.94
C ALA A 134 -17.73 -11.37 -0.95
N ARG A 135 -18.32 -12.47 -1.42
CA ARG A 135 -18.71 -13.61 -0.58
C ARG A 135 -17.53 -14.23 0.15
N VAL A 136 -16.42 -14.45 -0.55
CA VAL A 136 -15.21 -15.07 0.02
C VAL A 136 -14.54 -14.14 1.01
N TRP A 137 -14.44 -12.84 0.68
CA TRP A 137 -13.64 -11.89 1.44
C TRP A 137 -14.43 -11.00 2.42
N LYS A 138 -15.75 -11.18 2.58
CA LYS A 138 -16.53 -10.46 3.59
C LYS A 138 -16.04 -10.64 5.05
N LYS A 139 -15.23 -11.66 5.27
CA LYS A 139 -14.56 -11.93 6.56
C LYS A 139 -13.48 -10.90 6.91
N TYR A 140 -12.94 -10.18 5.93
CA TYR A 140 -11.90 -9.17 6.14
C TYR A 140 -12.49 -7.82 6.55
N PRO A 141 -11.74 -7.02 7.33
CA PRO A 141 -12.20 -5.71 7.80
C PRO A 141 -12.41 -4.72 6.65
N SER A 142 -12.92 -3.55 6.99
CA SER A 142 -13.14 -2.44 6.05
C SER A 142 -11.86 -1.86 5.45
N ASP A 143 -10.69 -2.24 5.95
CA ASP A 143 -9.40 -1.88 5.36
C ASP A 143 -9.15 -2.58 4.00
N LEU A 144 -9.94 -3.59 3.66
CA LEU A 144 -10.05 -4.11 2.29
C LEU A 144 -11.08 -3.30 1.50
N VAL A 145 -10.65 -2.65 0.44
CA VAL A 145 -11.46 -1.78 -0.43
C VAL A 145 -11.50 -2.34 -1.85
N PHE A 146 -12.67 -2.34 -2.48
CA PHE A 146 -12.83 -2.78 -3.86
C PHE A 146 -12.89 -1.60 -4.82
N GLU A 147 -12.00 -1.53 -5.80
CA GLU A 147 -12.08 -0.63 -6.94
C GLU A 147 -12.56 -1.42 -8.16
N ILE A 148 -13.75 -1.11 -8.64
CA ILE A 148 -14.52 -1.98 -9.53
C ILE A 148 -13.81 -2.25 -10.86
N LEU A 149 -13.25 -1.23 -11.51
CA LEU A 149 -12.53 -1.33 -12.79
C LEU A 149 -11.42 -0.31 -12.87
N ASN A 150 -10.25 -0.78 -13.30
CA ASN A 150 -9.18 0.12 -13.70
C ASN A 150 -9.45 0.68 -15.10
N GLU A 151 -9.55 2.00 -15.21
CA GLU A 151 -9.57 2.73 -16.48
C GLU A 151 -10.29 1.99 -17.61
N PRO A 152 -11.62 1.93 -17.66
CA PRO A 152 -12.37 1.06 -18.56
C PRO A 152 -12.22 1.42 -20.04
N LYS A 153 -11.03 1.26 -20.59
CA LYS A 153 -10.65 1.62 -21.97
C LYS A 153 -11.29 0.76 -23.04
N GLY A 154 -11.62 -0.47 -22.70
CA GLY A 154 -12.13 -1.43 -23.67
C GLY A 154 -13.54 -1.14 -24.13
N ILE A 155 -14.33 -0.38 -23.38
CA ILE A 155 -15.73 -0.11 -23.62
C ILE A 155 -15.93 1.34 -24.06
N GLY A 156 -15.62 2.31 -23.22
CA GLY A 156 -15.86 3.73 -23.46
C GLY A 156 -14.70 4.51 -24.07
N TYR A 157 -13.50 3.92 -24.10
CA TYR A 157 -12.32 4.66 -24.54
C TYR A 157 -12.37 5.04 -26.02
N LYS A 158 -12.32 6.34 -26.30
CA LYS A 158 -12.48 6.94 -27.64
C LYS A 158 -13.86 6.75 -28.30
N ARG A 159 -14.86 6.26 -27.55
CA ARG A 159 -16.23 6.05 -28.04
C ARG A 159 -17.19 6.56 -26.98
N GLU A 160 -17.50 7.84 -27.03
CA GLU A 160 -18.38 8.51 -26.05
C GLU A 160 -19.79 7.94 -26.03
N ASP A 161 -20.22 7.38 -27.15
CA ASP A 161 -21.50 6.69 -27.29
C ASP A 161 -21.68 5.46 -26.38
N ARG A 162 -20.59 4.95 -25.76
CA ARG A 162 -20.59 3.75 -24.93
C ARG A 162 -20.30 4.03 -23.43
N TYR A 163 -20.28 5.27 -22.99
CA TYR A 163 -20.01 5.59 -21.58
C TYR A 163 -21.14 5.12 -20.65
N ASP A 164 -22.37 5.16 -21.11
CA ASP A 164 -23.54 4.59 -20.41
C ASP A 164 -23.36 3.09 -20.13
N GLU A 165 -22.76 2.37 -21.07
CA GLU A 165 -22.47 0.93 -20.92
C GLU A 165 -21.40 0.66 -19.85
N VAL A 166 -20.42 1.53 -19.72
CA VAL A 166 -19.45 1.46 -18.61
C VAL A 166 -20.16 1.56 -17.27
N MET A 167 -21.12 2.47 -17.16
CA MET A 167 -21.88 2.65 -15.92
C MET A 167 -22.80 1.45 -15.62
N LYS A 168 -23.31 0.73 -16.64
CA LYS A 168 -24.02 -0.55 -16.44
C LYS A 168 -23.14 -1.59 -15.77
N LEU A 169 -21.86 -1.68 -16.16
CA LEU A 169 -20.91 -2.59 -15.52
C LEU A 169 -20.69 -2.24 -14.05
N TYR A 170 -20.50 -0.96 -13.75
CA TYR A 170 -20.36 -0.50 -12.37
C TYR A 170 -21.58 -0.83 -11.52
N ASN A 171 -22.78 -0.51 -12.04
CA ASN A 171 -24.04 -0.77 -11.32
C ASN A 171 -24.22 -2.26 -11.01
N ALA A 172 -23.97 -3.13 -12.00
CA ALA A 172 -24.09 -4.58 -11.86
C ALA A 172 -23.08 -5.15 -10.84
N ALA A 173 -21.84 -4.68 -10.88
CA ALA A 173 -20.80 -5.10 -9.95
C ALA A 173 -21.12 -4.68 -8.51
N VAL A 174 -21.52 -3.41 -8.29
CA VAL A 174 -21.86 -2.90 -6.96
C VAL A 174 -23.08 -3.63 -6.41
N GLN A 175 -24.12 -3.86 -7.23
CA GLN A 175 -25.28 -4.64 -6.79
C GLN A 175 -24.87 -6.04 -6.30
N ALA A 176 -23.99 -6.72 -7.04
CA ALA A 176 -23.52 -8.06 -6.64
C ALA A 176 -22.71 -8.04 -5.34
N ILE A 177 -21.87 -7.02 -5.15
CA ILE A 177 -21.13 -6.84 -3.90
C ILE A 177 -22.09 -6.58 -2.74
N ARG A 178 -23.03 -5.66 -2.88
CA ARG A 178 -23.98 -5.30 -1.81
C ARG A 178 -24.86 -6.46 -1.38
N ASN A 179 -25.17 -7.38 -2.27
CA ASN A 179 -25.91 -8.61 -1.96
C ASN A 179 -25.13 -9.56 -1.05
N GLU A 180 -23.81 -9.55 -1.09
CA GLU A 180 -22.94 -10.46 -0.33
C GLU A 180 -22.26 -9.78 0.87
N ASP A 181 -21.88 -8.52 0.73
CA ASP A 181 -21.17 -7.71 1.73
C ASP A 181 -21.69 -6.26 1.68
N PRO A 182 -22.76 -5.97 2.44
CA PRO A 182 -23.45 -4.67 2.40
C PRO A 182 -22.59 -3.47 2.80
N THR A 183 -21.54 -3.69 3.58
CA THR A 183 -20.71 -2.64 4.18
C THR A 183 -19.30 -2.54 3.58
N ARG A 184 -18.97 -3.34 2.57
CA ARG A 184 -17.66 -3.30 1.91
C ARG A 184 -17.39 -1.92 1.33
N PRO A 185 -16.27 -1.26 1.67
CA PRO A 185 -15.88 -0.03 1.00
C PRO A 185 -15.62 -0.26 -0.48
N ILE A 186 -16.22 0.58 -1.33
CA ILE A 186 -16.10 0.47 -2.78
C ILE A 186 -15.68 1.83 -3.36
N LEU A 187 -14.81 1.80 -4.35
CA LEU A 187 -14.47 2.93 -5.21
C LEU A 187 -15.03 2.70 -6.62
N ILE A 188 -15.82 3.67 -7.09
CA ILE A 188 -16.41 3.68 -8.42
C ILE A 188 -15.68 4.72 -9.26
N GLY A 189 -15.15 4.31 -10.41
CA GLY A 189 -14.51 5.24 -11.33
C GLY A 189 -15.51 5.89 -12.29
N SER A 190 -15.11 6.99 -12.92
CA SER A 190 -15.83 7.54 -14.05
C SER A 190 -15.46 6.81 -15.36
N PRO A 191 -16.29 6.84 -16.39
CA PRO A 191 -15.88 6.39 -17.72
C PRO A 191 -14.70 7.24 -18.23
N ARG A 192 -14.01 6.78 -19.28
CA ARG A 192 -12.81 7.41 -19.83
C ARG A 192 -11.65 7.51 -18.82
N SER A 193 -11.22 6.34 -18.36
CA SER A 193 -10.00 6.23 -17.53
C SER A 193 -10.05 7.00 -16.21
N ASN A 194 -11.21 6.99 -15.57
CA ASN A 194 -11.44 7.65 -14.28
C ASN A 194 -11.15 9.16 -14.28
N ASP A 195 -11.28 9.83 -15.44
CA ASP A 195 -11.06 11.27 -15.56
C ASP A 195 -12.14 12.04 -14.75
N PRO A 196 -11.77 12.97 -13.87
CA PRO A 196 -12.70 13.73 -13.03
C PRO A 196 -13.76 14.54 -13.81
N GLU A 197 -13.52 14.89 -15.07
CA GLU A 197 -14.47 15.61 -15.92
C GLU A 197 -15.72 14.77 -16.26
N TYR A 198 -15.63 13.45 -16.10
CA TYR A 198 -16.71 12.51 -16.39
C TYR A 198 -17.47 12.06 -15.14
N LEU A 199 -17.17 12.61 -13.96
CA LEU A 199 -17.95 12.35 -12.75
C LEU A 199 -19.39 12.89 -12.90
N ASP A 200 -19.51 14.16 -13.28
CA ASP A 200 -20.80 14.85 -13.31
C ASP A 200 -21.83 14.23 -14.27
N PRO A 201 -21.47 13.92 -15.52
CA PRO A 201 -22.45 13.34 -16.43
C PRO A 201 -22.79 11.88 -16.15
N TYR A 202 -21.91 11.12 -15.46
CA TYR A 202 -22.03 9.66 -15.42
C TYR A 202 -22.09 9.05 -14.02
N VAL A 203 -21.38 9.58 -13.03
CA VAL A 203 -21.41 9.03 -11.66
C VAL A 203 -22.58 9.67 -10.90
N THR A 204 -23.77 9.22 -11.22
CA THR A 204 -25.04 9.77 -10.75
C THR A 204 -26.07 8.67 -10.48
N GLU A 205 -27.15 8.99 -9.76
CA GLU A 205 -28.25 8.06 -9.53
C GLU A 205 -29.02 7.64 -10.79
N LYS A 206 -28.84 8.36 -11.90
CA LYS A 206 -29.37 7.91 -13.20
C LYS A 206 -28.80 6.55 -13.64
N TYR A 207 -27.53 6.32 -13.35
CA TYR A 207 -26.78 5.14 -13.77
C TYR A 207 -26.53 4.14 -12.65
N LEU A 208 -26.36 4.63 -11.42
CA LEU A 208 -26.01 3.85 -10.23
C LEU A 208 -27.26 3.70 -9.37
N THR A 209 -28.10 2.73 -9.74
CA THR A 209 -29.45 2.52 -9.19
C THR A 209 -29.56 1.25 -8.34
N TYR A 210 -28.43 0.60 -8.02
CA TYR A 210 -28.38 -0.61 -7.21
C TYR A 210 -29.08 -0.43 -5.86
N THR A 211 -29.48 -1.54 -5.25
CA THR A 211 -30.16 -1.56 -3.94
C THR A 211 -29.29 -2.25 -2.90
N PHE A 212 -29.44 -1.86 -1.65
CA PHE A 212 -28.77 -2.46 -0.51
C PHE A 212 -29.66 -2.36 0.74
N ASP A 213 -29.28 -3.05 1.81
CA ASP A 213 -30.04 -2.95 3.06
C ASP A 213 -29.96 -1.51 3.61
N GLY A 214 -31.10 -0.87 3.73
CA GLY A 214 -31.23 0.51 4.21
C GLY A 214 -31.27 1.60 3.14
N GLY A 215 -31.16 1.29 1.82
CA GLY A 215 -31.20 2.32 0.78
C GLY A 215 -31.11 1.84 -0.67
N LYS A 216 -31.01 2.81 -1.54
CA LYS A 216 -30.79 2.55 -2.97
C LYS A 216 -29.95 3.66 -3.59
N GLY A 217 -29.18 3.27 -4.60
CA GLY A 217 -28.38 4.22 -5.38
C GLY A 217 -27.12 4.68 -4.66
N PHE A 218 -26.35 5.41 -5.41
CA PHE A 218 -25.00 5.81 -5.02
C PHE A 218 -24.96 6.85 -3.90
N TYR A 219 -25.93 7.75 -3.86
CA TYR A 219 -25.90 8.87 -2.89
C TYR A 219 -26.31 8.44 -1.47
N ASP A 220 -27.11 7.40 -1.36
CA ASP A 220 -27.51 6.84 -0.06
C ASP A 220 -26.44 5.88 0.52
N ASP A 221 -25.57 5.33 -0.33
CA ASP A 221 -24.60 4.34 0.07
C ASP A 221 -23.37 4.97 0.73
N THR A 222 -23.33 4.94 2.06
CA THR A 222 -22.25 5.54 2.86
C THR A 222 -20.92 4.78 2.79
N HIS A 223 -20.89 3.61 2.15
CA HIS A 223 -19.70 2.79 1.98
C HIS A 223 -19.12 2.87 0.57
N THR A 224 -19.56 3.84 -0.24
CA THR A 224 -18.99 4.10 -1.56
C THR A 224 -18.25 5.42 -1.62
N GLY A 225 -17.18 5.43 -2.41
CA GLY A 225 -16.42 6.60 -2.82
C GLY A 225 -16.16 6.57 -4.31
N VAL A 226 -15.44 7.54 -4.82
CA VAL A 226 -15.03 7.61 -6.22
C VAL A 226 -13.52 7.55 -6.38
N ALA A 227 -13.08 6.80 -7.41
CA ALA A 227 -11.73 6.78 -7.91
C ALA A 227 -11.58 7.77 -9.06
N ILE A 228 -10.58 8.62 -9.01
CA ILE A 228 -10.19 9.48 -10.13
C ILE A 228 -8.74 9.26 -10.48
N HIS A 229 -8.43 9.43 -11.77
CA HIS A 229 -7.07 9.40 -12.29
C HIS A 229 -6.78 10.68 -13.05
N PHE A 230 -5.62 11.25 -12.85
CA PHE A 230 -5.10 12.27 -13.74
C PHE A 230 -3.58 12.40 -13.64
N TYR A 231 -2.97 12.56 -14.79
CA TYR A 231 -1.55 12.78 -14.94
C TYR A 231 -1.38 14.13 -15.66
N SER A 232 -1.47 15.20 -14.91
CA SER A 232 -1.47 16.57 -15.47
C SER A 232 -0.18 17.31 -15.14
N PRO A 233 0.28 18.13 -16.05
CA PRO A 233 -0.28 18.38 -17.38
C PRO A 233 0.04 17.28 -18.40
N LYS A 234 -0.76 17.23 -19.48
CA LYS A 234 -0.52 16.39 -20.67
C LYS A 234 -0.17 17.29 -21.85
N HIS A 235 0.41 16.73 -22.92
CA HIS A 235 0.63 17.49 -24.15
C HIS A 235 -0.66 18.09 -24.74
N GLU A 236 -1.77 17.40 -24.57
CA GLU A 236 -3.10 17.85 -25.00
C GLU A 236 -3.57 19.12 -24.29
N ASP A 237 -2.99 19.46 -23.14
CA ASP A 237 -3.30 20.66 -22.37
C ASP A 237 -2.60 21.93 -22.91
N GLY A 238 -1.94 21.84 -24.07
CA GLY A 238 -1.25 22.95 -24.71
C GLY A 238 0.07 23.36 -24.05
N VAL A 239 0.62 22.51 -23.21
CA VAL A 239 1.96 22.68 -22.63
C VAL A 239 2.99 21.88 -23.41
N ASN A 240 4.22 22.38 -23.49
CA ASN A 240 5.29 21.75 -24.26
C ASN A 240 5.90 20.50 -23.59
N PHE A 241 5.29 19.99 -22.53
CA PHE A 241 5.74 18.79 -21.86
C PHE A 241 4.56 17.96 -21.35
N ALA A 242 4.74 16.65 -21.33
CA ALA A 242 3.81 15.73 -20.67
C ALA A 242 4.50 15.12 -19.45
N MET A 243 3.73 14.85 -18.42
CA MET A 243 4.25 14.27 -17.18
C MET A 243 4.97 12.93 -17.38
N TRP A 244 4.68 12.23 -18.46
CA TRP A 244 5.28 10.92 -18.77
C TRP A 244 6.65 10.97 -19.46
N THR A 245 7.07 12.08 -20.05
CA THR A 245 8.18 12.05 -20.99
C THR A 245 9.22 13.15 -20.83
N ALA A 246 8.96 14.18 -20.04
CA ALA A 246 9.87 15.31 -19.97
C ALA A 246 9.97 15.94 -18.58
N PRO A 247 11.11 16.55 -18.22
CA PRO A 247 11.23 17.33 -17.01
C PRO A 247 10.25 18.53 -17.05
N LEU A 248 9.66 18.83 -15.90
CA LEU A 248 8.87 20.05 -15.71
C LEU A 248 9.80 21.26 -15.81
N PRO A 249 9.55 22.24 -16.69
CA PRO A 249 10.30 23.48 -16.62
C PRO A 249 9.87 24.23 -15.35
N VAL A 250 10.82 24.51 -14.45
CA VAL A 250 10.57 25.20 -13.16
C VAL A 250 9.92 26.56 -13.36
N GLU A 251 10.24 27.21 -14.47
CA GLU A 251 9.84 28.58 -14.77
C GLU A 251 8.46 28.69 -15.41
N ASP A 252 7.96 27.64 -16.08
CA ASP A 252 6.63 27.64 -16.70
C ASP A 252 5.56 27.09 -15.75
N LYS A 253 4.94 28.00 -14.99
CA LYS A 253 3.88 27.66 -14.02
C LYS A 253 2.50 27.47 -14.62
N LYS A 254 2.37 27.40 -15.95
CA LYS A 254 1.08 27.17 -16.64
C LYS A 254 0.41 25.85 -16.28
N TRP A 255 1.17 24.89 -15.80
CA TRP A 255 0.65 23.62 -15.34
C TRP A 255 -0.20 23.72 -14.06
N LYS A 256 0.03 24.71 -13.20
CA LYS A 256 -0.70 24.87 -11.93
C LYS A 256 -2.22 25.03 -12.11
N PRO A 257 -2.71 25.93 -12.99
CA PRO A 257 -4.16 26.02 -13.24
C PRO A 257 -4.75 24.72 -13.81
N ILE A 258 -4.00 23.99 -14.62
CA ILE A 258 -4.46 22.72 -15.23
C ILE A 258 -4.68 21.67 -14.14
N VAL A 259 -3.70 21.47 -13.27
CA VAL A 259 -3.80 20.57 -12.10
C VAL A 259 -4.94 20.99 -11.19
N LEU A 260 -5.01 22.28 -10.85
CA LEU A 260 -6.08 22.81 -9.98
C LEU A 260 -7.45 22.57 -10.58
N ASN A 261 -7.61 22.74 -11.89
CA ASN A 261 -8.87 22.48 -12.57
C ASN A 261 -9.32 21.02 -12.41
N LYS A 262 -8.43 20.05 -12.58
CA LYS A 262 -8.76 18.62 -12.39
C LYS A 262 -9.21 18.34 -10.96
N ILE A 263 -8.48 18.84 -9.96
CA ILE A 263 -8.79 18.66 -8.54
C ILE A 263 -10.14 19.34 -8.20
N THR A 264 -10.33 20.59 -8.62
CA THR A 264 -11.55 21.34 -8.31
C THR A 264 -12.77 20.83 -9.07
N THR A 265 -12.60 20.21 -10.23
CA THR A 265 -13.71 19.58 -10.96
C THR A 265 -14.34 18.47 -10.12
N ALA A 266 -13.52 17.59 -9.54
CA ALA A 266 -14.01 16.54 -8.65
C ALA A 266 -14.65 17.10 -7.38
N SER A 267 -14.02 18.08 -6.74
CA SER A 267 -14.58 18.72 -5.53
C SER A 267 -15.92 19.42 -5.82
N LYS A 268 -16.01 20.21 -6.89
CA LYS A 268 -17.25 20.90 -7.30
C LYS A 268 -18.38 19.93 -7.64
N TRP A 269 -18.06 18.77 -8.23
CA TRP A 269 -19.04 17.71 -8.44
C TRP A 269 -19.61 17.24 -7.09
N ARG A 270 -18.78 16.90 -6.11
CA ARG A 270 -19.19 16.50 -4.77
C ARG A 270 -20.05 17.58 -4.08
N ASP A 271 -19.61 18.84 -4.15
CA ASP A 271 -20.35 19.97 -3.56
C ASP A 271 -21.74 20.13 -4.18
N ARG A 272 -21.85 19.94 -5.50
CA ARG A 272 -23.11 20.09 -6.24
C ARG A 272 -24.13 18.99 -5.91
N ILE A 273 -23.67 17.76 -5.73
CA ILE A 273 -24.57 16.67 -5.33
C ILE A 273 -24.99 16.76 -3.86
N GLY A 274 -24.33 17.60 -3.05
CA GLY A 274 -24.67 17.84 -1.65
C GLY A 274 -24.47 16.63 -0.71
N VAL A 275 -23.77 15.61 -1.18
CA VAL A 275 -23.43 14.41 -0.41
C VAL A 275 -21.91 14.33 -0.27
N ASN A 276 -21.45 14.12 0.94
CA ASN A 276 -20.02 14.04 1.21
C ASN A 276 -19.44 12.67 0.83
N ILE A 277 -19.30 12.44 -0.46
CA ILE A 277 -18.71 11.21 -1.02
C ILE A 277 -17.19 11.31 -0.98
N PRO A 278 -16.49 10.30 -0.44
CA PRO A 278 -15.04 10.24 -0.49
C PRO A 278 -14.53 10.22 -1.94
N ILE A 279 -13.54 11.07 -2.22
CA ILE A 279 -12.86 11.13 -3.51
C ILE A 279 -11.42 10.70 -3.28
N VAL A 280 -10.93 9.76 -4.06
CA VAL A 280 -9.56 9.28 -4.01
C VAL A 280 -8.95 9.34 -5.41
N THR A 281 -7.83 10.02 -5.54
CA THR A 281 -7.00 9.93 -6.73
C THR A 281 -6.18 8.64 -6.63
N THR A 282 -6.71 7.55 -7.20
CA THR A 282 -6.11 6.23 -7.09
C THR A 282 -4.93 6.03 -8.02
N GLU A 283 -4.79 6.89 -9.03
CA GLU A 283 -3.57 7.01 -9.84
C GLU A 283 -3.25 8.47 -10.15
N TRP A 284 -2.07 8.88 -9.77
CA TRP A 284 -1.43 10.14 -10.14
C TRP A 284 0.08 10.00 -9.97
N GLY A 285 0.84 10.80 -10.66
CA GLY A 285 2.27 10.69 -10.55
C GLY A 285 3.00 11.47 -11.63
N CYS A 286 4.31 11.49 -11.52
CA CYS A 286 5.19 12.00 -12.54
C CYS A 286 6.40 11.10 -12.70
N TRP A 287 7.10 11.27 -13.80
CA TRP A 287 8.33 10.55 -14.04
C TRP A 287 9.41 10.96 -13.04
N SER A 288 9.85 10.04 -12.21
CA SER A 288 10.78 10.23 -11.09
C SER A 288 12.23 9.82 -11.41
N PHE A 289 12.66 9.99 -12.64
CA PHE A 289 13.93 9.46 -13.14
C PHE A 289 15.16 10.00 -12.36
N PRO A 290 16.21 9.18 -12.17
CA PRO A 290 17.51 9.65 -11.66
C PRO A 290 18.04 10.80 -12.49
N GLY A 291 18.43 11.89 -11.84
CA GLY A 291 18.94 13.11 -12.49
C GLY A 291 17.92 14.23 -12.74
N ARG A 292 16.66 14.03 -12.34
CA ARG A 292 15.69 15.13 -12.30
C ARG A 292 16.02 16.07 -11.14
N PRO A 293 16.03 17.40 -11.33
CA PRO A 293 16.27 18.32 -10.23
C PRO A 293 15.23 18.16 -9.11
N ASP A 294 15.67 17.89 -7.90
CA ASP A 294 14.80 17.71 -6.73
C ASP A 294 13.84 18.87 -6.50
N LYS A 295 14.28 20.09 -6.82
CA LYS A 295 13.48 21.31 -6.67
C LYS A 295 12.22 21.31 -7.54
N GLU A 296 12.29 20.79 -8.78
CA GLU A 296 11.13 20.75 -9.69
C GLU A 296 10.10 19.75 -9.22
N ILE A 297 10.55 18.56 -8.83
CA ILE A 297 9.69 17.52 -8.30
C ILE A 297 9.04 17.99 -6.99
N THR A 298 9.82 18.62 -6.11
CA THR A 298 9.35 19.14 -4.83
C THR A 298 8.23 20.16 -5.01
N GLU A 299 8.41 21.16 -5.90
CA GLU A 299 7.37 22.17 -6.14
C GLU A 299 6.09 21.56 -6.74
N TRP A 300 6.25 20.59 -7.63
CA TRP A 300 5.10 19.90 -8.25
C TRP A 300 4.34 19.03 -7.24
N LEU A 301 5.07 18.26 -6.43
CA LEU A 301 4.47 17.43 -5.37
C LEU A 301 3.77 18.29 -4.32
N ASP A 302 4.45 19.31 -3.82
CA ASP A 302 3.90 20.23 -2.79
C ASP A 302 2.59 20.87 -3.27
N TYR A 303 2.55 21.29 -4.53
CA TYR A 303 1.34 21.86 -5.11
C TYR A 303 0.17 20.85 -5.17
N HIS A 304 0.45 19.61 -5.58
CA HIS A 304 -0.58 18.57 -5.61
C HIS A 304 -1.04 18.21 -4.20
N MET A 305 -0.13 17.90 -3.30
CA MET A 305 -0.44 17.49 -1.94
C MET A 305 -1.20 18.57 -1.17
N SER A 306 -0.78 19.83 -1.29
CA SER A 306 -1.48 20.96 -0.67
C SER A 306 -2.93 21.10 -1.18
N ASN A 307 -3.16 20.87 -2.49
CA ASN A 307 -4.50 20.93 -3.04
C ASN A 307 -5.32 19.67 -2.70
N PHE A 308 -4.75 18.48 -2.68
CA PHE A 308 -5.46 17.29 -2.20
C PHE A 308 -5.96 17.46 -0.76
N ILE A 309 -5.10 17.98 0.12
CA ILE A 309 -5.48 18.28 1.51
C ILE A 309 -6.58 19.35 1.56
N LYS A 310 -6.41 20.45 0.81
CA LYS A 310 -7.37 21.57 0.77
C LYS A 310 -8.77 21.14 0.33
N TYR A 311 -8.84 20.27 -0.67
CA TYR A 311 -10.10 19.83 -1.27
C TYR A 311 -10.59 18.48 -0.73
N ASP A 312 -9.96 17.96 0.34
CA ASP A 312 -10.29 16.67 0.98
C ASP A 312 -10.39 15.52 -0.05
N ILE A 313 -9.32 15.32 -0.78
CA ILE A 313 -9.17 14.26 -1.78
C ILE A 313 -8.05 13.33 -1.33
N GLY A 314 -8.35 12.04 -1.23
CA GLY A 314 -7.36 11.01 -0.99
C GLY A 314 -6.42 10.84 -2.18
N ASN A 315 -5.22 10.31 -1.94
CA ASN A 315 -4.26 10.14 -3.02
C ASN A 315 -3.41 8.87 -2.86
N MET A 316 -3.19 8.19 -3.98
CA MET A 316 -2.36 7.00 -4.07
C MET A 316 -1.39 7.16 -5.24
N TRP A 317 -0.11 7.34 -4.91
CA TRP A 317 0.93 7.54 -5.91
C TRP A 317 1.05 6.35 -6.88
N TYR A 318 1.11 6.61 -8.17
CA TYR A 318 1.37 5.60 -9.18
C TYR A 318 2.75 5.82 -9.83
N THR A 319 3.65 4.88 -9.87
CA THR A 319 3.67 3.65 -9.10
C THR A 319 4.85 3.72 -8.16
N GLY A 320 4.68 3.20 -6.95
CA GLY A 320 5.69 3.37 -5.94
C GLY A 320 6.82 2.36 -6.03
N ILE A 321 6.46 1.11 -6.15
CA ILE A 321 7.42 0.01 -6.16
C ILE A 321 7.25 -0.73 -7.48
N GLN A 322 8.25 -0.60 -8.33
CA GLN A 322 8.30 -1.27 -9.62
C GLN A 322 9.74 -1.67 -9.91
N ASN A 323 9.91 -2.88 -10.40
CA ASN A 323 11.23 -3.40 -10.76
C ASN A 323 11.68 -2.93 -12.16
N ASN A 324 11.42 -1.67 -12.50
CA ASN A 324 11.67 -1.14 -13.82
C ASN A 324 12.14 0.31 -13.73
N GLN A 325 13.37 0.56 -14.14
CA GLN A 325 14.05 1.86 -14.11
C GLN A 325 13.40 2.98 -14.94
N ARG A 326 12.29 2.73 -15.62
CA ARG A 326 11.70 3.67 -16.59
C ARG A 326 10.32 4.20 -16.20
N SER A 327 9.97 4.17 -14.93
CA SER A 327 8.61 4.48 -14.55
C SER A 327 8.51 5.58 -13.51
N TYR A 328 7.32 5.82 -13.09
CA TYR A 328 6.91 6.67 -11.99
C TYR A 328 7.35 6.15 -10.62
N ALA A 329 8.15 5.10 -10.57
CA ALA A 329 8.61 4.49 -9.33
C ALA A 329 9.41 5.50 -8.51
N ILE A 330 9.02 5.65 -7.26
CA ILE A 330 9.79 6.41 -6.27
C ILE A 330 10.78 5.52 -5.52
N PHE A 331 10.79 4.27 -5.86
CA PHE A 331 11.72 3.29 -5.36
C PHE A 331 12.54 2.72 -6.51
N ASP A 332 13.86 2.84 -6.38
CA ASP A 332 14.83 2.21 -7.26
C ASP A 332 15.54 1.09 -6.53
N SER A 333 15.73 -0.01 -7.22
CA SER A 333 16.29 -1.21 -6.66
C SER A 333 17.77 -1.10 -6.27
N GLU A 334 18.49 -0.16 -6.85
CA GLU A 334 19.91 0.08 -6.56
C GLU A 334 20.11 1.26 -5.61
N LEU A 335 19.28 2.30 -5.76
CA LEU A 335 19.39 3.56 -5.03
C LEU A 335 18.47 3.65 -3.80
N GLY A 336 17.46 2.77 -3.72
CA GLY A 336 16.45 2.81 -2.66
C GLY A 336 15.33 3.82 -2.94
N TRP A 337 14.72 4.35 -1.90
CA TRP A 337 13.67 5.34 -1.99
C TRP A 337 14.21 6.70 -2.45
N ASN A 338 13.49 7.36 -3.35
CA ASN A 338 13.67 8.79 -3.56
C ASN A 338 13.16 9.53 -2.31
N GLN A 339 14.07 9.86 -1.40
CA GLN A 339 13.72 10.37 -0.08
C GLN A 339 12.96 11.70 -0.16
N THR A 340 13.34 12.60 -1.06
CA THR A 340 12.66 13.88 -1.27
C THR A 340 11.18 13.71 -1.61
N MET A 341 10.88 12.75 -2.50
CA MET A 341 9.50 12.44 -2.87
C MET A 341 8.77 11.73 -1.72
N LEU A 342 9.44 10.79 -1.07
CA LEU A 342 8.87 10.04 0.03
C LEU A 342 8.43 10.94 1.19
N ASP A 343 9.29 11.87 1.60
CA ASP A 343 9.02 12.82 2.68
C ASP A 343 7.76 13.66 2.40
N GLN A 344 7.56 14.05 1.15
CA GLN A 344 6.38 14.82 0.76
C GLN A 344 5.11 13.98 0.68
N LEU A 345 5.21 12.76 0.16
CA LEU A 345 4.06 11.87 0.00
C LEU A 345 3.55 11.33 1.33
N THR A 346 4.45 11.09 2.30
CA THR A 346 4.09 10.47 3.57
C THR A 346 4.08 11.45 4.74
N GLY A 347 4.68 12.62 4.60
CA GLY A 347 4.93 13.56 5.69
C GLY A 347 5.94 13.05 6.73
N VAL A 348 6.67 11.97 6.37
CA VAL A 348 7.67 11.33 7.24
C VAL A 348 9.06 11.72 6.74
N THR A 349 9.78 12.53 7.52
CA THR A 349 11.17 12.86 7.20
C THR A 349 12.12 11.71 7.57
N ALA A 350 13.29 11.66 6.96
CA ALA A 350 14.32 10.65 7.27
C ALA A 350 14.66 10.56 8.78
N THR A 351 14.47 11.65 9.53
CA THR A 351 14.63 11.69 10.99
C THR A 351 13.47 11.03 11.74
N THR A 352 12.34 10.80 11.07
CA THR A 352 11.13 10.20 11.64
C THR A 352 10.85 8.81 11.06
N ILE A 353 11.87 8.11 10.55
CA ILE A 353 11.71 6.71 10.09
C ILE A 353 10.93 5.95 11.15
N PRO A 354 9.80 5.33 10.80
CA PRO A 354 8.96 4.64 11.77
C PRO A 354 9.78 3.62 12.54
N LYS A 355 9.55 3.52 13.85
CA LYS A 355 10.15 2.45 14.69
C LYS A 355 9.47 1.11 14.40
N THR A 356 9.20 0.83 13.13
CA THR A 356 8.57 -0.41 12.67
C THR A 356 9.61 -1.51 12.48
N SER A 357 9.16 -2.74 12.43
CA SER A 357 10.02 -3.88 12.16
C SER A 357 10.59 -3.78 10.74
N GLN A 358 11.88 -4.09 10.61
CA GLN A 358 12.52 -4.28 9.30
C GLN A 358 12.37 -5.73 8.80
N ILE A 359 11.75 -6.59 9.58
CA ILE A 359 11.56 -8.01 9.25
C ILE A 359 10.31 -8.17 8.41
N ILE A 360 10.45 -8.90 7.32
CA ILE A 360 9.38 -9.30 6.43
C ILE A 360 8.80 -10.62 6.92
N ASN A 361 7.48 -10.80 6.76
CA ASN A 361 6.80 -12.02 7.17
C ASN A 361 7.19 -12.42 8.61
N SER A 362 7.12 -11.46 9.51
CA SER A 362 7.56 -11.61 10.91
C SER A 362 6.73 -12.63 11.69
N GLU A 363 5.50 -12.87 11.25
CA GLU A 363 4.54 -13.80 11.84
C GLU A 363 4.31 -15.06 10.98
N PHE A 364 5.12 -15.26 9.94
CA PHE A 364 5.15 -16.47 9.11
C PHE A 364 3.81 -16.83 8.43
N HIS A 365 3.01 -15.86 8.05
CA HIS A 365 1.71 -16.08 7.41
C HIS A 365 1.81 -16.86 6.10
N GLU A 366 2.95 -16.74 5.38
CA GLU A 366 3.15 -17.43 4.11
C GLU A 366 4.36 -18.36 4.15
N SER A 367 4.13 -19.60 4.52
CA SER A 367 5.05 -20.74 4.34
C SER A 367 6.54 -20.46 4.60
N GLY A 368 6.85 -19.45 5.45
CA GLY A 368 8.21 -19.01 5.70
C GLY A 368 8.86 -18.30 4.51
N LEU A 369 8.06 -17.66 3.65
CA LEU A 369 8.54 -16.78 2.58
C LEU A 369 9.50 -15.73 3.15
N ALA A 370 10.51 -15.33 2.38
CA ALA A 370 11.59 -14.46 2.78
C ALA A 370 12.55 -15.04 3.87
N TRP A 371 12.24 -16.17 4.43
CA TRP A 371 13.11 -16.88 5.37
C TRP A 371 13.78 -18.08 4.71
N HIS A 372 15.10 -18.14 4.77
CA HIS A 372 15.93 -19.14 4.09
C HIS A 372 16.69 -20.01 5.08
N LEU A 373 16.95 -21.24 4.71
CA LEU A 373 17.80 -22.17 5.43
C LEU A 373 19.13 -22.35 4.70
N THR A 374 20.21 -22.44 5.45
CA THR A 374 21.56 -22.72 4.88
C THR A 374 21.82 -24.20 4.63
N SER A 375 20.93 -25.08 5.07
CA SER A 375 21.04 -26.53 4.92
C SER A 375 19.73 -27.13 4.45
N ASP A 376 19.77 -27.95 3.44
CA ASP A 376 18.67 -28.74 2.89
C ASP A 376 18.19 -29.88 3.81
N LYS A 377 19.00 -30.25 4.80
CA LYS A 377 18.67 -31.27 5.80
C LYS A 377 17.79 -30.74 6.93
N ILE A 378 17.73 -29.41 7.10
CA ILE A 378 16.87 -28.75 8.06
C ILE A 378 15.56 -28.45 7.38
N THR A 379 14.46 -28.80 7.99
CA THR A 379 13.14 -28.52 7.43
C THR A 379 12.44 -27.39 8.19
N LYS A 380 11.66 -26.62 7.48
CA LYS A 380 10.76 -25.60 8.03
C LYS A 380 9.35 -25.83 7.55
N GLU A 381 8.40 -25.61 8.42
CA GLU A 381 6.97 -25.79 8.20
C GLU A 381 6.21 -24.66 8.91
N CYS A 382 5.25 -24.04 8.25
CA CYS A 382 4.37 -23.08 8.91
C CYS A 382 3.20 -23.80 9.57
N ILE A 383 2.94 -23.44 10.82
CA ILE A 383 1.80 -23.90 11.61
C ILE A 383 0.80 -22.77 11.70
N TYR A 384 -0.48 -23.05 11.46
CA TYR A 384 -1.54 -22.06 11.39
C TYR A 384 -2.63 -22.28 12.45
N GLY A 385 -3.35 -21.21 12.73
CA GLY A 385 -4.53 -21.25 13.60
C GLY A 385 -4.21 -21.42 15.09
N ASN A 386 -5.02 -22.18 15.78
CA ASN A 386 -4.96 -22.34 17.24
C ASN A 386 -3.68 -23.00 17.77
N GLU A 387 -2.88 -23.56 16.89
CA GLU A 387 -1.58 -24.14 17.25
C GLU A 387 -0.45 -23.10 17.30
N ALA A 388 -0.68 -21.89 16.74
CA ALA A 388 0.27 -20.81 16.79
C ALA A 388 0.27 -20.10 18.17
N PHE A 389 1.44 -19.69 18.67
CA PHE A 389 1.57 -19.18 20.04
C PHE A 389 0.95 -17.82 20.28
N SER A 390 1.04 -16.92 19.32
CA SER A 390 0.71 -15.52 19.57
C SER A 390 0.18 -14.77 18.36
N GLY A 391 -0.14 -15.49 17.29
CA GLY A 391 -0.65 -14.96 16.04
C GLY A 391 -1.47 -16.00 15.30
N ASN A 392 -1.67 -15.78 14.03
CA ASN A 392 -2.37 -16.73 13.18
C ASN A 392 -1.46 -17.83 12.63
N SER A 393 -0.14 -17.68 12.81
CA SER A 393 0.86 -18.64 12.30
C SER A 393 2.20 -18.55 13.04
N MET A 394 2.99 -19.62 12.96
CA MET A 394 4.36 -19.69 13.46
C MET A 394 5.19 -20.63 12.60
N LEU A 395 6.52 -20.52 12.66
CA LEU A 395 7.45 -21.38 11.93
C LEU A 395 7.95 -22.51 12.83
N LYS A 396 7.70 -23.75 12.41
CA LYS A 396 8.30 -24.95 13.01
C LYS A 396 9.56 -25.33 12.25
N ILE A 397 10.68 -25.51 12.97
CA ILE A 397 11.99 -25.83 12.41
C ILE A 397 12.46 -27.15 13.02
N LYS A 398 12.71 -28.15 12.18
CA LYS A 398 13.27 -29.45 12.62
C LYS A 398 14.74 -29.51 12.24
N VAL A 399 15.60 -29.65 13.22
CA VAL A 399 17.05 -29.76 13.08
C VAL A 399 17.46 -31.20 13.40
N PRO A 400 17.90 -31.97 12.41
CA PRO A 400 18.43 -33.33 12.66
C PRO A 400 19.73 -33.30 13.44
N GLN A 401 20.01 -34.39 14.15
CA GLN A 401 21.27 -34.56 14.86
C GLN A 401 22.49 -34.37 13.95
N LYS A 402 23.51 -33.68 14.44
CA LYS A 402 24.76 -33.37 13.72
C LYS A 402 24.58 -32.52 12.45
N THR A 403 23.45 -31.83 12.31
CA THR A 403 23.21 -30.95 11.17
C THR A 403 23.27 -29.51 11.64
N ALA A 404 24.35 -28.82 11.32
CA ALA A 404 24.45 -27.37 11.59
C ALA A 404 23.75 -26.57 10.49
N GLY A 405 23.11 -25.47 10.89
CA GLY A 405 22.51 -24.56 9.93
C GLY A 405 21.98 -23.28 10.55
N GLN A 406 21.61 -22.36 9.70
CA GLN A 406 21.03 -21.08 10.06
C GLN A 406 19.72 -20.88 9.32
N LEU A 407 18.75 -20.28 10.01
CA LEU A 407 17.59 -19.62 9.43
C LEU A 407 17.93 -18.14 9.27
N TYR A 408 17.69 -17.56 8.09
CA TYR A 408 18.07 -16.18 7.87
C TYR A 408 17.11 -15.41 6.98
N GLN A 409 17.14 -14.11 7.16
CA GLN A 409 16.58 -13.13 6.25
C GLN A 409 17.63 -12.08 5.93
N GLN A 410 17.71 -11.66 4.67
CA GLN A 410 18.63 -10.62 4.25
C GLN A 410 18.01 -9.72 3.19
N SER A 411 18.47 -8.49 3.20
CA SER A 411 17.99 -7.45 2.33
C SER A 411 18.90 -7.31 1.12
N TYR A 412 18.80 -8.23 0.16
CA TYR A 412 19.51 -8.05 -1.10
C TYR A 412 19.02 -8.98 -2.23
N LYS A 413 19.56 -8.72 -3.40
CA LYS A 413 19.37 -9.47 -4.62
C LYS A 413 20.08 -10.82 -4.57
N THR A 414 19.35 -11.92 -4.68
CA THR A 414 19.92 -13.27 -4.75
C THR A 414 19.91 -13.75 -6.20
N GLY A 415 21.07 -14.24 -6.68
CA GLY A 415 21.17 -14.79 -8.03
C GLY A 415 20.91 -13.82 -9.17
N GLY A 416 21.04 -12.53 -8.94
CA GLY A 416 20.77 -11.52 -9.95
C GLY A 416 19.31 -11.10 -10.04
N GLU A 417 18.42 -11.71 -9.29
CA GLU A 417 16.99 -11.39 -9.24
C GLU A 417 16.62 -10.72 -7.91
N TYR A 418 15.64 -9.81 -7.96
CA TYR A 418 15.03 -9.25 -6.78
C TYR A 418 14.11 -10.28 -6.16
N ILE A 419 14.39 -10.62 -4.94
CA ILE A 419 13.39 -11.21 -4.08
C ILE A 419 12.71 -10.04 -3.38
N GLY A 420 11.67 -9.51 -4.02
CA GLY A 420 10.80 -8.51 -3.47
C GLY A 420 11.49 -7.28 -2.97
N ALA A 421 10.84 -6.50 -2.34
CA ALA A 421 11.11 -5.24 -1.74
C ALA A 421 12.52 -4.65 -1.81
N PRO A 422 12.57 -3.39 -1.67
CA PRO A 422 13.71 -2.52 -1.71
C PRO A 422 14.87 -3.02 -0.88
N GLY A 423 15.84 -3.60 -1.55
CA GLY A 423 16.92 -4.33 -0.90
C GLY A 423 17.65 -3.57 0.18
N LYS A 424 17.81 -2.27 0.05
CA LYS A 424 18.59 -1.48 1.01
C LYS A 424 17.83 -1.00 2.23
N THR A 425 16.52 -1.04 2.24
CA THR A 425 15.72 -0.39 3.29
C THR A 425 15.18 -1.35 4.35
N LEU A 426 15.19 -2.64 4.11
CA LEU A 426 14.55 -3.62 4.99
C LEU A 426 15.40 -4.00 6.20
N LEU A 427 16.63 -4.43 5.98
CA LEU A 427 17.56 -4.79 7.04
C LEU A 427 18.78 -3.88 6.93
N HIS A 428 18.64 -2.66 7.44
CA HIS A 428 19.62 -1.60 7.31
C HIS A 428 20.01 -1.03 8.66
N LEU A 429 21.30 -0.87 8.92
CA LEU A 429 21.84 -0.33 10.16
C LEU A 429 22.48 1.03 9.92
N ILE A 430 22.13 1.99 10.75
CA ILE A 430 22.65 3.36 10.74
C ILE A 430 23.61 3.52 11.91
N LYS A 431 24.76 4.14 11.69
CA LYS A 431 25.76 4.43 12.70
C LYS A 431 25.17 5.14 13.91
N GLY A 432 25.58 4.72 15.10
CA GLY A 432 25.16 5.30 16.37
C GLY A 432 23.75 4.92 16.82
N GLN A 433 22.98 4.21 15.99
CA GLN A 433 21.62 3.81 16.37
C GLN A 433 21.63 2.48 17.11
N THR A 434 20.74 2.36 18.09
CA THR A 434 20.48 1.11 18.82
C THR A 434 19.29 0.40 18.17
N TYR A 435 19.45 -0.89 17.94
CA TYR A 435 18.43 -1.78 17.37
C TYR A 435 17.98 -2.79 18.39
N ARG A 436 16.69 -3.06 18.40
CA ARG A 436 16.10 -4.14 19.17
C ARG A 436 15.79 -5.31 18.25
N ILE A 437 16.33 -6.46 18.57
CA ILE A 437 16.01 -7.74 17.93
C ILE A 437 15.17 -8.52 18.93
N SER A 438 13.95 -8.91 18.55
CA SER A 438 13.11 -9.74 19.41
C SER A 438 12.38 -10.82 18.61
N PHE A 439 12.02 -11.91 19.27
CA PHE A 439 11.24 -13.00 18.71
C PHE A 439 10.53 -13.76 19.82
N VAL A 440 9.49 -14.50 19.49
CA VAL A 440 8.84 -15.46 20.38
C VAL A 440 9.31 -16.86 19.95
N SER A 441 9.67 -17.70 20.90
CA SER A 441 10.12 -19.05 20.59
C SER A 441 9.78 -20.04 21.71
N ALA A 442 9.60 -21.30 21.29
CA ALA A 442 9.52 -22.47 22.15
C ALA A 442 10.28 -23.64 21.53
N SER A 443 10.54 -24.67 22.32
CA SER A 443 11.18 -25.91 21.88
C SER A 443 10.33 -27.10 22.32
N GLU A 444 10.17 -28.09 21.45
CA GLU A 444 9.31 -29.26 21.73
C GLU A 444 9.78 -30.05 22.96
N ASP A 445 11.10 -30.21 23.14
CA ASP A 445 11.71 -30.91 24.27
C ASP A 445 12.10 -30.00 25.45
N GLY A 446 11.95 -28.67 25.30
CA GLY A 446 12.36 -27.68 26.29
C GLY A 446 13.88 -27.50 26.41
N LYS A 447 14.66 -28.04 25.50
CA LYS A 447 16.14 -27.99 25.48
C LYS A 447 16.70 -27.34 24.22
N GLY A 448 15.86 -26.54 23.55
CA GLY A 448 16.24 -25.81 22.37
C GLY A 448 17.27 -24.73 22.65
N ARG A 449 17.98 -24.32 21.61
CA ARG A 449 18.94 -23.22 21.69
C ARG A 449 19.06 -22.47 20.37
N ILE A 450 19.18 -21.17 20.47
CA ILE A 450 19.35 -20.26 19.32
C ILE A 450 20.47 -19.27 19.63
N LYS A 451 21.17 -18.86 18.60
CA LYS A 451 22.09 -17.72 18.64
C LYS A 451 21.71 -16.73 17.54
N ILE A 452 21.68 -15.46 17.85
CA ILE A 452 21.35 -14.38 16.89
C ILE A 452 22.65 -13.79 16.36
N MET A 453 22.72 -13.60 15.05
CA MET A 453 23.84 -12.94 14.39
C MET A 453 23.34 -11.88 13.42
N LEU A 454 24.04 -10.75 13.38
CA LEU A 454 23.95 -9.79 12.28
C LEU A 454 25.25 -9.89 11.46
N LYS A 455 25.10 -9.98 10.16
CA LYS A 455 26.21 -10.04 9.22
C LYS A 455 26.01 -9.02 8.11
N LYS A 456 27.08 -8.55 7.49
CA LYS A 456 27.00 -7.76 6.28
C LYS A 456 26.31 -8.57 5.19
N ALA A 457 25.32 -7.99 4.52
CA ALA A 457 24.58 -8.71 3.46
C ALA A 457 25.50 -9.10 2.29
N LYS A 458 26.47 -8.24 1.95
CA LYS A 458 27.36 -8.40 0.77
C LYS A 458 28.33 -9.56 0.90
N ASN A 459 29.04 -9.67 2.02
CA ASN A 459 30.18 -10.59 2.18
C ASN A 459 30.07 -11.51 3.40
N ARG A 460 28.98 -11.40 4.15
CA ARG A 460 28.68 -12.18 5.37
C ARG A 460 29.65 -11.96 6.55
N ASP A 461 30.42 -10.87 6.53
CA ASP A 461 31.23 -10.49 7.68
C ASP A 461 30.35 -10.32 8.92
N LEU A 462 30.82 -10.86 10.02
CA LEU A 462 30.12 -10.80 11.29
C LEU A 462 30.13 -9.38 11.87
N ILE A 463 28.95 -8.85 12.18
CA ILE A 463 28.74 -7.53 12.79
C ILE A 463 28.40 -7.71 14.29
N TYR A 464 27.49 -8.62 14.58
CA TYR A 464 27.01 -8.89 15.93
C TYR A 464 26.81 -10.39 16.15
N ASP A 465 27.15 -10.87 17.30
CA ASP A 465 26.96 -12.25 17.74
C ASP A 465 26.48 -12.27 19.20
N SER A 466 25.23 -12.67 19.41
CA SER A 466 24.64 -12.72 20.76
C SER A 466 25.41 -13.68 21.69
N TYR A 467 26.03 -14.73 21.14
CA TYR A 467 26.85 -15.64 21.94
C TYR A 467 28.05 -14.95 22.58
N LYS A 468 28.72 -14.07 21.82
CA LYS A 468 29.86 -13.30 22.32
C LYS A 468 29.44 -12.19 23.28
N ALA A 469 28.30 -11.53 22.96
CA ALA A 469 27.80 -10.43 23.78
C ALA A 469 27.23 -10.89 25.13
N ASP A 470 26.54 -12.04 25.16
CA ASP A 470 25.76 -12.52 26.31
C ASP A 470 26.34 -13.78 26.95
N ALA A 471 27.57 -14.17 26.61
CA ALA A 471 28.27 -15.34 27.11
C ALA A 471 27.56 -16.68 26.88
N GLY A 472 26.86 -16.85 25.76
CA GLY A 472 26.29 -18.16 25.45
C GLY A 472 25.11 -18.21 24.49
N TRP A 473 24.57 -19.41 24.36
CA TRP A 473 23.35 -19.66 23.61
C TRP A 473 22.11 -19.17 24.36
N ILE A 474 21.14 -18.68 23.62
CA ILE A 474 19.81 -18.41 24.14
C ILE A 474 19.10 -19.76 24.30
N ASN A 475 18.85 -20.18 25.53
CA ASN A 475 18.15 -21.41 25.83
C ASN A 475 16.64 -21.23 25.63
N ILE A 476 16.03 -22.13 24.86
CA ILE A 476 14.63 -22.11 24.50
C ILE A 476 13.90 -23.22 25.28
N GLY A 477 12.97 -22.82 26.13
CA GLY A 477 12.14 -23.72 26.92
C GLY A 477 10.95 -24.28 26.13
N ARG A 478 10.09 -25.08 26.81
CA ARG A 478 8.85 -25.60 26.23
C ARG A 478 7.77 -24.54 26.05
N GLU A 479 7.71 -23.60 26.98
CA GLU A 479 6.73 -22.53 26.92
C GLU A 479 7.17 -21.43 25.96
N ALA A 480 6.23 -20.93 25.19
CA ALA A 480 6.47 -19.80 24.30
C ALA A 480 6.86 -18.55 25.10
N LYS A 481 8.03 -18.01 24.83
CA LYS A 481 8.57 -16.85 25.52
C LYS A 481 9.17 -15.86 24.53
N LYS A 482 8.99 -14.56 24.83
CA LYS A 482 9.64 -13.49 24.09
C LYS A 482 11.09 -13.33 24.55
N TYR A 483 11.99 -13.32 23.59
CA TYR A 483 13.40 -13.04 23.75
C TYR A 483 13.73 -11.70 23.10
N THR A 484 14.60 -10.93 23.72
CA THR A 484 15.00 -9.60 23.23
C THR A 484 16.50 -9.39 23.38
N ARG A 485 17.11 -8.76 22.38
CA ARG A 485 18.51 -8.31 22.40
C ARG A 485 18.59 -6.88 21.88
N LEU A 486 19.54 -6.14 22.42
CA LEU A 486 19.87 -4.80 21.95
C LEU A 486 21.23 -4.82 21.30
N TYR A 487 21.36 -4.11 20.21
CA TYR A 487 22.61 -3.93 19.48
C TYR A 487 22.76 -2.47 19.06
N THR A 488 23.86 -1.81 19.46
CA THR A 488 24.19 -0.46 18.97
C THR A 488 25.21 -0.57 17.85
N HIS A 489 24.85 -0.05 16.67
CA HIS A 489 25.72 -0.08 15.52
C HIS A 489 26.81 0.99 15.64
N SER A 490 28.07 0.58 15.83
CA SER A 490 29.19 1.48 16.06
C SER A 490 30.13 1.65 14.85
N ALA A 491 29.95 0.85 13.80
CA ALA A 491 30.75 0.94 12.59
C ALA A 491 30.55 2.27 11.86
N ASP A 492 31.55 2.70 11.10
CA ASP A 492 31.53 3.99 10.42
C ASP A 492 30.55 4.08 9.25
N ASP A 493 30.14 2.94 8.72
CA ASP A 493 29.28 2.86 7.54
C ASP A 493 27.85 2.47 7.89
N GLU A 494 26.88 3.02 7.17
CA GLU A 494 25.55 2.45 7.06
C GLU A 494 25.62 1.12 6.31
N LEU A 495 24.93 0.10 6.79
CA LEU A 495 25.10 -1.26 6.29
C LEU A 495 23.77 -1.95 6.02
N ASP A 496 23.68 -2.55 4.83
CA ASP A 496 22.70 -3.60 4.58
C ASP A 496 23.15 -4.89 5.28
N VAL A 497 22.23 -5.50 6.02
CA VAL A 497 22.56 -6.64 6.85
C VAL A 497 21.70 -7.86 6.58
N ARG A 498 22.18 -8.96 7.10
CA ARG A 498 21.52 -10.24 7.17
C ARG A 498 21.30 -10.59 8.65
N LEU A 499 20.06 -10.84 9.02
CA LEU A 499 19.72 -11.41 10.32
C LEU A 499 19.76 -12.93 10.21
N GLU A 500 20.53 -13.57 11.06
CA GLU A 500 20.64 -15.03 11.14
C GLU A 500 20.29 -15.53 12.55
N PHE A 501 19.52 -16.60 12.58
CA PHE A 501 19.36 -17.47 13.74
C PHE A 501 20.22 -18.72 13.52
N ASP A 502 21.35 -18.82 14.21
CA ASP A 502 22.12 -20.07 14.27
C ASP A 502 21.37 -21.02 15.20
N ILE A 503 20.92 -22.11 14.64
CA ILE A 503 20.12 -23.14 15.34
C ILE A 503 20.96 -24.34 15.78
N GLY A 504 22.28 -24.21 15.66
CA GLY A 504 23.25 -25.21 16.14
C GLY A 504 23.22 -26.52 15.36
N SER A 505 23.85 -27.56 15.97
CA SER A 505 23.99 -28.88 15.39
C SER A 505 23.37 -29.99 16.27
N LYS A 506 22.68 -29.61 17.32
CA LYS A 506 21.97 -30.55 18.19
C LYS A 506 20.58 -30.82 17.59
N GLU A 507 20.15 -32.07 17.69
CA GLU A 507 18.76 -32.42 17.36
C GLU A 507 17.78 -31.62 18.20
N GLN A 508 16.88 -30.91 17.53
CA GLN A 508 15.86 -30.10 18.18
C GLN A 508 14.71 -29.76 17.25
N VAL A 509 13.55 -29.51 17.82
CA VAL A 509 12.41 -28.89 17.15
C VAL A 509 12.15 -27.55 17.80
N LEU A 510 12.25 -26.50 17.01
CA LEU A 510 12.03 -25.14 17.45
C LEU A 510 10.79 -24.57 16.79
N TYR A 511 10.11 -23.71 17.52
CA TYR A 511 9.00 -22.90 17.05
C TYR A 511 9.43 -21.43 17.14
N LEU A 512 9.21 -20.68 16.08
CA LEU A 512 9.61 -19.28 15.98
C LEU A 512 8.41 -18.45 15.51
N ASP A 513 8.19 -17.32 16.17
CA ASP A 513 7.10 -16.40 15.86
C ASP A 513 7.50 -14.96 16.19
N LYS A 514 6.80 -13.97 15.60
CA LYS A 514 6.95 -12.54 15.88
C LYS A 514 8.40 -12.05 15.90
N VAL A 515 9.14 -12.41 14.86
CA VAL A 515 10.52 -11.91 14.70
C VAL A 515 10.50 -10.44 14.36
N ASP A 516 11.28 -9.66 15.08
CA ASP A 516 11.32 -8.21 14.95
C ASP A 516 12.76 -7.69 15.00
N LEU A 517 13.09 -6.80 14.07
CA LEU A 517 14.29 -5.98 14.09
C LEU A 517 13.89 -4.54 13.82
N ARG A 518 14.03 -3.69 14.81
CA ARG A 518 13.69 -2.27 14.70
C ARG A 518 14.66 -1.38 15.43
N ARG A 519 14.72 -0.14 15.03
CA ARG A 519 15.42 0.88 15.77
C ARG A 519 14.71 1.11 17.12
N ASN A 520 15.46 1.14 18.19
CA ASN A 520 14.92 1.29 19.55
C ASN A 520 14.52 2.74 19.87
#